data_db6a9ab389bcc1c17b98ce68424ea91a
#
_entry.id   db6a9ab389bcc1c17b98ce68424ea91a
#
_cell.length_a   1.000
_cell.length_b   1.000
_cell.length_c   1.000
_cell.angle_alpha   90.00
_cell.angle_beta   90.00
_cell.angle_gamma   90.00
#
_symmetry.space_group_name_H-M   'P 1'
#
loop_
_entity.id
_entity.type
_entity.pdbx_description
1 polymer ?
#
loop_
_entity_poly.entity_id
_entity_poly.type
_entity_poly.pdbx_seq_one_letter_code
_entity_poly.pdbx_strand_id
1 'polypeptide(L)'
;MTDTVVIALPRFLRDAERIGTFLTADVLEYRAGIFAEVFPTARRIVALMSMGIVVRGIAPLIRDKWTDPAVVVVTPDFSFAV
;
A
#
# COMPACT_ATOMS: atom_id res chain seq x y z
N MET A 1 7.15 8.10 -11.03
CA MET A 1 6.38 7.18 -10.16
C MET A 1 5.07 6.82 -10.84
N THR A 2 4.70 5.56 -10.80
CA THR A 2 3.44 5.10 -11.38
C THR A 2 2.27 5.49 -10.46
N ASP A 3 1.05 5.41 -10.99
CA ASP A 3 -0.16 5.69 -10.21
C ASP A 3 -0.40 4.65 -9.09
N THR A 4 0.18 3.47 -9.25
CA THR A 4 0.01 2.37 -8.31
C THR A 4 1.32 2.11 -7.58
N VAL A 5 1.24 2.01 -6.26
CA VAL A 5 2.40 1.74 -5.40
C VAL A 5 2.09 0.51 -4.55
N VAL A 6 3.02 -0.43 -4.51
CA VAL A 6 2.94 -1.59 -3.64
C VAL A 6 3.89 -1.39 -2.47
N ILE A 7 3.37 -1.48 -1.26
CA ILE A 7 4.16 -1.32 -0.03
C ILE A 7 4.11 -2.63 0.73
N ALA A 8 5.26 -3.16 1.12
CA ALA A 8 5.32 -4.45 1.78
C ALA A 8 6.33 -4.47 2.92
N LEU A 9 6.00 -5.25 3.96
CA LEU A 9 6.99 -5.61 4.97
C LEU A 9 8.12 -6.41 4.29
N PRO A 10 9.35 -6.35 4.85
CA PRO A 10 10.49 -7.03 4.21
C PRO A 10 10.25 -8.50 3.85
N ARG A 11 9.56 -9.24 4.71
CA ARG A 11 9.29 -10.66 4.47
C ARG A 11 8.33 -10.92 3.31
N PHE A 12 7.62 -9.90 2.85
CA PHE A 12 6.68 -10.02 1.73
C PHE A 12 7.16 -9.32 0.46
N LEU A 13 8.41 -8.83 0.44
CA LEU A 13 8.92 -8.09 -0.72
C LEU A 13 8.93 -8.92 -1.99
N ARG A 14 9.18 -10.22 -1.89
CA ARG A 14 9.19 -11.08 -3.07
C ARG A 14 7.80 -11.16 -3.70
N ASP A 15 6.77 -11.30 -2.88
CA ASP A 15 5.40 -11.30 -3.36
C ASP A 15 5.00 -9.92 -3.89
N ALA A 16 5.47 -8.86 -3.23
CA ALA A 16 5.21 -7.49 -3.66
C ALA A 16 5.82 -7.22 -5.04
N GLU A 17 7.01 -7.75 -5.32
CA GLU A 17 7.65 -7.59 -6.62
C GLU A 17 6.84 -8.26 -7.73
N ARG A 18 6.28 -9.43 -7.45
CA ARG A 18 5.41 -10.12 -8.41
C ARG A 18 4.15 -9.30 -8.70
N ILE A 19 3.53 -8.78 -7.67
CA ILE A 19 2.34 -7.92 -7.81
C ILE A 19 2.72 -6.65 -8.57
N GLY A 20 3.85 -6.04 -8.22
CA GLY A 20 4.33 -4.84 -8.87
C GLY A 20 4.58 -5.03 -10.36
N THR A 21 5.16 -6.17 -10.73
CA THR A 21 5.37 -6.51 -12.15
C THR A 21 4.03 -6.66 -12.86
N PHE A 22 3.10 -7.37 -12.25
CA PHE A 22 1.78 -7.60 -12.84
C PHE A 22 1.00 -6.30 -13.04
N LEU A 23 1.08 -5.39 -12.07
CA LEU A 23 0.33 -4.13 -12.10
C LEU A 23 1.11 -2.97 -12.73
N THR A 24 2.36 -3.19 -13.10
CA THR A 24 3.26 -2.13 -13.55
C THR A 24 3.34 -1.04 -12.48
N ALA A 25 3.65 -1.44 -11.25
CA ALA A 25 3.65 -0.58 -10.08
C ALA A 25 5.04 -0.48 -9.46
N ASP A 26 5.29 0.64 -8.79
CA ASP A 26 6.49 0.77 -7.96
C ASP A 26 6.33 -0.06 -6.69
N VAL A 27 7.41 -0.69 -6.25
CA VAL A 27 7.42 -1.50 -5.04
C VAL A 27 8.32 -0.85 -4.01
N LEU A 28 7.78 -0.61 -2.82
CA LEU A 28 8.50 0.03 -1.73
C LEU A 28 8.46 -0.85 -0.48
N GLU A 29 9.57 -0.87 0.24
CA GLU A 29 9.61 -1.55 1.52
C GLU A 29 8.97 -0.67 2.59
N TYR A 30 8.17 -1.28 3.47
CA TYR A 30 7.53 -0.56 4.56
C TYR A 30 8.55 0.07 5.50
N ARG A 31 8.31 1.31 5.88
CA ARG A 31 9.00 2.02 6.94
C ARG A 31 8.06 3.04 7.56
N ALA A 32 8.38 3.50 8.75
CA ALA A 32 7.57 4.51 9.41
C ALA A 32 7.45 5.76 8.51
N GLY A 33 6.24 6.26 8.38
CA GLY A 33 5.97 7.45 7.56
C GLY A 33 5.80 7.20 6.07
N ILE A 34 5.96 5.96 5.59
CA ILE A 34 5.86 5.69 4.15
C ILE A 34 4.48 6.06 3.59
N PHE A 35 3.42 5.80 4.34
CA PHE A 35 2.07 6.14 3.86
C PHE A 35 1.90 7.65 3.69
N ALA A 36 2.45 8.44 4.58
CA ALA A 36 2.39 9.90 4.47
C ALA A 36 3.11 10.41 3.22
N GLU A 37 4.17 9.72 2.80
CA GLU A 37 4.91 10.09 1.60
C GLU A 37 4.16 9.74 0.32
N VAL A 38 3.52 8.55 0.27
CA VAL A 38 2.90 8.09 -0.96
C VAL A 38 1.45 8.52 -1.11
N PHE A 39 0.76 8.79 -0.01
CA PHE A 39 -0.67 9.11 -0.03
C PHE A 39 -1.01 10.27 -0.98
N PRO A 40 -0.25 11.38 -0.99
CA PRO A 40 -0.57 12.50 -1.88
C PRO A 40 -0.35 12.23 -3.36
N THR A 41 0.49 11.27 -3.71
CA THR A 41 0.91 11.05 -5.10
C THR A 41 0.34 9.81 -5.75
N ALA A 42 0.04 8.79 -4.96
CA ALA A 42 -0.49 7.53 -5.49
C ALA A 42 -2.00 7.61 -5.67
N ARG A 43 -2.49 6.95 -6.71
CA ARG A 43 -3.93 6.75 -6.89
C ARG A 43 -4.39 5.44 -6.28
N ARG A 44 -3.47 4.46 -6.24
CA ARG A 44 -3.75 3.13 -5.69
C ARG A 44 -2.58 2.70 -4.85
N ILE A 45 -2.88 2.16 -3.69
CA ILE A 45 -1.87 1.62 -2.79
C ILE A 45 -2.25 0.17 -2.49
N VAL A 46 -1.32 -0.74 -2.74
CA VAL A 46 -1.47 -2.15 -2.36
C VAL A 46 -0.52 -2.40 -1.20
N ALA A 47 -1.07 -2.76 -0.05
CA ALA A 47 -0.27 -2.91 1.16
C ALA A 47 -0.25 -4.38 1.59
N LEU A 48 0.94 -4.99 1.57
CA LEU A 48 1.17 -6.36 2.01
C LEU A 48 1.65 -6.34 3.46
N MET A 49 0.71 -6.29 4.37
CA MET A 49 0.97 -6.21 5.81
C MET A 49 -0.34 -6.40 6.57
N SER A 50 -0.29 -6.41 7.90
CA SER A 50 -1.51 -6.55 8.67
C SER A 50 -2.40 -5.31 8.55
N MET A 51 -3.70 -5.52 8.66
CA MET A 51 -4.68 -4.44 8.58
C MET A 51 -4.42 -3.34 9.62
N GLY A 52 -4.00 -3.73 10.84
CA GLY A 52 -3.75 -2.76 11.90
C GLY A 52 -2.64 -1.77 11.55
N ILE A 53 -1.59 -2.23 10.90
CA ILE A 53 -0.50 -1.36 10.46
C ILE A 53 -1.03 -0.35 9.44
N VAL A 54 -1.82 -0.82 8.48
CA VAL A 54 -2.37 0.05 7.44
C VAL A 54 -3.31 1.09 8.03
N VAL A 55 -4.25 0.66 8.87
CA VAL A 55 -5.23 1.57 9.47
C VAL A 55 -4.53 2.67 10.26
N ARG A 56 -3.54 2.31 11.07
CA ARG A 56 -2.79 3.32 11.83
C ARG A 56 -2.00 4.26 10.95
N GLY A 57 -1.50 3.75 9.82
CA GLY A 57 -0.73 4.57 8.90
C GLY A 57 -1.58 5.54 8.09
N ILE A 58 -2.76 5.13 7.65
CA ILE A 58 -3.57 5.96 6.76
C ILE A 58 -4.65 6.76 7.47
N ALA A 59 -5.10 6.35 8.67
CA ALA A 59 -6.20 7.03 9.34
C ALA A 59 -6.01 8.54 9.45
N PRO A 60 -4.84 9.06 9.87
CA PRO A 60 -4.64 10.50 9.95
C PRO A 60 -4.54 11.20 8.58
N LEU A 61 -4.46 10.44 7.49
CA LEU A 61 -4.29 10.98 6.15
C LEU A 61 -5.58 11.02 5.35
N ILE A 62 -6.59 10.27 5.78
CA ILE A 62 -7.85 10.17 5.06
C ILE A 62 -8.59 11.50 5.11
N ARG A 63 -9.03 11.97 3.95
CA ARG A 63 -9.75 13.25 3.83
C ARG A 63 -11.03 13.12 3.04
N ASP A 64 -10.98 12.51 1.84
CA ASP A 64 -12.06 12.58 0.88
C ASP A 64 -12.01 11.36 -0.04
N LYS A 65 -13.14 10.69 -0.16
CA LYS A 65 -13.22 9.48 -1.01
C LYS A 65 -12.95 9.75 -2.48
N TRP A 66 -13.02 11.01 -2.91
CA TRP A 66 -12.81 11.37 -4.31
C TRP A 66 -11.35 11.68 -4.62
N THR A 67 -10.60 12.14 -3.63
CA THR A 67 -9.20 12.55 -3.82
C THR A 67 -8.20 11.60 -3.17
N ASP A 68 -8.64 10.83 -2.18
CA ASP A 68 -7.76 9.87 -1.51
C ASP A 68 -7.49 8.67 -2.42
N PRO A 69 -6.32 8.06 -2.32
CA PRO A 69 -6.03 6.84 -3.09
C PRO A 69 -6.91 5.68 -2.63
N ALA A 70 -7.18 4.76 -3.55
CA ALA A 70 -7.78 3.48 -3.18
C ALA A 70 -6.71 2.63 -2.50
N VAL A 71 -7.05 2.01 -1.38
CA VAL A 71 -6.10 1.18 -0.63
C VAL A 71 -6.62 -0.24 -0.55
N VAL A 72 -5.81 -1.19 -1.01
CA VAL A 72 -6.10 -2.62 -0.90
C VAL A 72 -5.08 -3.22 0.04
N VAL A 73 -5.55 -3.92 1.06
CA VAL A 73 -4.68 -4.58 2.03
C VAL A 73 -4.66 -6.07 1.73
N VAL A 74 -3.46 -6.61 1.54
CA VAL A 74 -3.25 -8.05 1.40
C VAL A 74 -2.62 -8.52 2.70
N THR A 75 -3.40 -9.27 3.47
CA THR A 75 -2.95 -9.74 4.78
C THR A 75 -2.00 -10.93 4.65
N PRO A 76 -1.28 -11.30 5.74
CA PRO A 76 -0.30 -12.39 5.67
C PRO A 76 -0.83 -13.75 5.19
N ASP A 77 -2.14 -13.98 5.31
CA ASP A 77 -2.77 -15.19 4.79
C ASP A 77 -3.27 -15.02 3.35
N PHE A 78 -2.90 -13.90 2.73
CA PHE A 78 -3.31 -13.52 1.37
C PHE A 78 -4.82 -13.33 1.20
N SER A 79 -5.52 -13.02 2.29
CA SER A 79 -6.89 -12.51 2.20
C SER A 79 -6.85 -11.04 1.78
N PHE A 80 -7.96 -10.56 1.22
CA PHE A 80 -8.07 -9.16 0.82
C PHE A 80 -9.02 -8.42 1.74
N ALA A 81 -8.64 -7.18 2.05
CA ALA A 81 -9.52 -6.25 2.75
C ALA A 81 -9.29 -4.85 2.20
N VAL A 82 -10.36 -4.13 2.09
CA VAL A 82 -10.34 -2.80 1.50
C VAL A 82 -10.73 -1.76 2.52
#